data_b1741c9a085aa78ec1964cd2cb6b3435
#
_entry.id   b1741c9a085aa78ec1964cd2cb6b3435
#
_cell.length_a   1.000
_cell.length_b   1.000
_cell.length_c   1.000
_cell.angle_alpha   90.00
_cell.angle_beta   90.00
_cell.angle_gamma   90.00
#
_symmetry.space_group_name_H-M   'P 1'
#
loop_
_entity.id
_entity.type
_entity.pdbx_description
1 polymer ?
#
loop_
_entity_poly.entity_id
_entity_poly.type
_entity_poly.pdbx_seq_one_letter_code
_entity_poly.pdbx_strand_id
1 'polypeptide(L)'
;GDIGFLCGMPEVKIGDILGDAAPVPGGHTLTAPLLSVQVSPQQAQDFAPLAAALQQLSSEDPHLDFRWFGAERELHVRIMGVVQTEILTEILQSRFGLAVEFGPPTVIYQETPLSSGEGAESYTMPKPCWAIVGFHIEPALPGSGVSYHSQVDKSDIAPKYQNEIAERIEHALSQGPKGWQTTDLSITLVEGNHHLLHSRPGDFKLAT
;
A
#
# COMPACT_ATOMS: atom_id res chain seq x y z
N GLY A 1 -6.52 -31.33 -4.80
CA GLY A 1 -6.34 -30.45 -3.68
C GLY A 1 -7.51 -30.49 -2.72
N ASP A 2 -7.22 -30.47 -1.45
CA ASP A 2 -8.24 -30.49 -0.42
C ASP A 2 -8.71 -29.05 -0.14
N ILE A 3 -9.97 -28.91 0.26
CA ILE A 3 -10.55 -27.64 0.69
C ILE A 3 -10.73 -27.73 2.21
N GLY A 4 -10.26 -26.73 2.94
CA GLY A 4 -10.35 -26.67 4.39
C GLY A 4 -10.71 -25.29 4.92
N PHE A 5 -11.05 -25.23 6.19
CA PHE A 5 -11.29 -23.97 6.89
C PHE A 5 -10.10 -23.65 7.81
N LEU A 6 -9.67 -22.40 7.77
CA LEU A 6 -8.66 -21.85 8.68
C LEU A 6 -9.32 -20.86 9.63
N CYS A 7 -9.04 -20.97 10.91
CA CYS A 7 -9.58 -20.10 11.95
C CYS A 7 -8.45 -19.51 12.79
N GLY A 8 -8.70 -18.32 13.37
CA GLY A 8 -7.75 -17.69 14.29
C GLY A 8 -6.58 -16.94 13.60
N MET A 9 -6.73 -16.58 12.32
CA MET A 9 -5.72 -15.88 11.54
C MET A 9 -6.30 -14.56 10.97
N PRO A 10 -6.50 -13.52 11.78
CA PRO A 10 -7.17 -12.29 11.36
C PRO A 10 -6.37 -11.47 10.32
N GLU A 11 -5.08 -11.72 10.21
CA GLU A 11 -4.17 -11.02 9.29
C GLU A 11 -4.22 -11.58 7.84
N VAL A 12 -4.77 -12.80 7.66
CA VAL A 12 -4.77 -13.48 6.36
C VAL A 12 -5.82 -12.89 5.43
N LYS A 13 -5.41 -12.61 4.20
CA LYS A 13 -6.24 -12.06 3.14
C LYS A 13 -6.47 -13.08 2.03
N ILE A 14 -7.49 -12.85 1.22
CA ILE A 14 -7.73 -13.62 0.00
C ILE A 14 -6.55 -13.44 -0.95
N GLY A 15 -5.97 -14.56 -1.39
CA GLY A 15 -4.79 -14.59 -2.25
C GLY A 15 -3.48 -14.90 -1.51
N ASP A 16 -3.48 -14.89 -0.17
CA ASP A 16 -2.30 -15.24 0.61
C ASP A 16 -1.99 -16.75 0.49
N ILE A 17 -0.71 -17.06 0.40
CA ILE A 17 -0.21 -18.42 0.39
C ILE A 17 0.32 -18.77 1.78
N LEU A 18 -0.30 -19.75 2.42
CA LEU A 18 0.11 -20.22 3.73
C LEU A 18 0.98 -21.47 3.58
N GLY A 19 2.28 -21.33 3.84
CA GLY A 19 3.26 -22.42 3.72
C GLY A 19 4.24 -22.22 2.58
N ASP A 20 4.61 -23.31 1.90
CA ASP A 20 5.55 -23.27 0.79
C ASP A 20 4.88 -22.74 -0.49
N ALA A 21 5.33 -21.58 -0.96
CA ALA A 21 4.83 -20.94 -2.17
C ALA A 21 5.46 -21.51 -3.48
N ALA A 22 6.56 -22.25 -3.39
CA ALA A 22 7.32 -22.72 -4.56
C ALA A 22 6.51 -23.55 -5.56
N PRO A 23 5.55 -24.41 -5.15
CA PRO A 23 4.73 -25.16 -6.09
C PRO A 23 3.54 -24.39 -6.67
N VAL A 24 3.29 -23.16 -6.21
CA VAL A 24 2.15 -22.36 -6.69
C VAL A 24 2.56 -21.62 -7.97
N PRO A 25 1.83 -21.82 -9.10
CA PRO A 25 2.12 -21.09 -10.32
C PRO A 25 2.06 -19.59 -10.07
N GLY A 26 3.11 -18.87 -10.46
CA GLY A 26 3.21 -17.43 -10.24
C GLY A 26 2.06 -16.66 -10.89
N GLY A 27 1.47 -15.81 -10.08
CA GLY A 27 0.75 -14.61 -10.43
C GLY A 27 -0.27 -14.63 -11.56
N HIS A 28 -1.48 -15.08 -11.26
CA HIS A 28 -2.63 -14.45 -11.92
C HIS A 28 -2.86 -13.11 -11.22
N THR A 29 -2.27 -12.04 -11.74
CA THR A 29 -2.63 -10.68 -11.35
C THR A 29 -4.08 -10.44 -11.77
N LEU A 30 -4.96 -10.36 -10.80
CA LEU A 30 -6.34 -9.96 -11.04
C LEU A 30 -6.33 -8.51 -11.55
N THR A 31 -7.17 -8.21 -12.53
CA THR A 31 -7.27 -6.85 -13.08
C THR A 31 -7.58 -5.86 -11.96
N ALA A 32 -6.71 -4.90 -11.74
CA ALA A 32 -6.90 -3.89 -10.71
C ALA A 32 -8.05 -2.95 -11.08
N PRO A 33 -8.93 -2.58 -10.13
CA PRO A 33 -9.96 -1.57 -10.35
C PRO A 33 -9.33 -0.22 -10.71
N LEU A 34 -9.92 0.45 -11.71
CA LEU A 34 -9.42 1.76 -12.21
C LEU A 34 -10.26 2.95 -11.73
N LEU A 35 -11.35 2.69 -11.04
CA LEU A 35 -12.24 3.73 -10.54
C LEU A 35 -12.20 3.79 -9.02
N SER A 36 -12.18 5.00 -8.48
CA SER A 36 -12.38 5.27 -7.06
C SER A 36 -13.69 6.00 -6.86
N VAL A 37 -14.40 5.68 -5.81
CA VAL A 37 -15.65 6.32 -5.46
C VAL A 37 -15.68 6.64 -3.97
N GLN A 38 -16.11 7.86 -3.64
CA GLN A 38 -16.37 8.26 -2.26
C GLN A 38 -17.65 7.60 -1.77
N VAL A 39 -17.62 7.12 -0.53
CA VAL A 39 -18.79 6.55 0.15
C VAL A 39 -19.08 7.39 1.38
N SER A 40 -20.30 7.89 1.48
CA SER A 40 -20.77 8.72 2.58
C SER A 40 -21.97 8.08 3.27
N PRO A 41 -22.03 8.09 4.61
CA PRO A 41 -23.25 7.65 5.28
C PRO A 41 -24.33 8.72 5.17
N GLN A 42 -25.59 8.32 5.05
CA GLN A 42 -26.71 9.27 5.07
C GLN A 42 -26.86 9.98 6.43
N GLN A 43 -26.42 9.35 7.51
CA GLN A 43 -26.43 9.94 8.85
C GLN A 43 -24.97 10.09 9.35
N ALA A 44 -24.60 11.29 9.82
CA ALA A 44 -23.23 11.59 10.25
C ALA A 44 -22.73 10.68 11.40
N GLN A 45 -23.62 10.18 12.24
CA GLN A 45 -23.29 9.23 13.32
C GLN A 45 -22.82 7.88 12.82
N ASP A 46 -23.17 7.49 11.58
CA ASP A 46 -22.84 6.21 10.99
C ASP A 46 -21.46 6.20 10.31
N PHE A 47 -20.70 7.29 10.40
CA PHE A 47 -19.38 7.38 9.76
C PHE A 47 -18.39 6.30 10.27
N ALA A 48 -18.27 6.14 11.60
CA ALA A 48 -17.37 5.13 12.15
C ALA A 48 -17.87 3.69 11.91
N PRO A 49 -19.17 3.37 12.08
CA PRO A 49 -19.73 2.09 11.66
C PRO A 49 -19.51 1.79 10.17
N LEU A 50 -19.66 2.79 9.29
CA LEU A 50 -19.41 2.63 7.86
C LEU A 50 -17.95 2.32 7.56
N ALA A 51 -17.01 3.04 8.18
CA ALA A 51 -15.59 2.76 8.02
C ALA A 51 -15.24 1.32 8.44
N ALA A 52 -15.79 0.84 9.55
CA ALA A 52 -15.59 -0.53 10.00
C ALA A 52 -16.20 -1.57 9.05
N ALA A 53 -17.40 -1.31 8.52
CA ALA A 53 -18.05 -2.17 7.54
C ALA A 53 -17.25 -2.25 6.22
N LEU A 54 -16.77 -1.12 5.70
CA LEU A 54 -15.95 -1.07 4.50
C LEU A 54 -14.60 -1.75 4.69
N GLN A 55 -13.97 -1.61 5.86
CA GLN A 55 -12.75 -2.33 6.21
C GLN A 55 -12.98 -3.84 6.20
N GLN A 56 -14.10 -4.31 6.76
CA GLN A 56 -14.46 -5.73 6.73
C GLN A 56 -14.70 -6.21 5.29
N LEU A 57 -15.48 -5.48 4.49
CA LEU A 57 -15.72 -5.83 3.09
C LEU A 57 -14.44 -5.85 2.26
N SER A 58 -13.50 -4.93 2.53
CA SER A 58 -12.20 -4.91 1.86
C SER A 58 -11.31 -6.10 2.25
N SER A 59 -11.49 -6.67 3.44
CA SER A 59 -10.81 -7.92 3.81
C SER A 59 -11.43 -9.15 3.13
N GLU A 60 -12.72 -9.10 2.80
CA GLU A 60 -13.43 -10.14 2.05
C GLU A 60 -13.19 -10.03 0.53
N ASP A 61 -13.01 -8.80 0.00
CA ASP A 61 -12.66 -8.51 -1.39
C ASP A 61 -11.51 -7.48 -1.46
N PRO A 62 -10.25 -7.93 -1.64
CA PRO A 62 -9.09 -7.04 -1.72
C PRO A 62 -9.15 -6.01 -2.85
N HIS A 63 -9.94 -6.25 -3.93
CA HIS A 63 -10.11 -5.28 -5.00
C HIS A 63 -10.88 -4.03 -4.57
N LEU A 64 -11.66 -4.13 -3.50
CA LEU A 64 -12.39 -2.99 -2.96
C LEU A 64 -11.47 -1.91 -2.42
N ASP A 65 -10.24 -2.25 -2.02
CA ASP A 65 -9.14 -1.36 -1.58
C ASP A 65 -9.66 -0.13 -0.81
N PHE A 66 -10.30 -0.39 0.32
CA PHE A 66 -10.85 0.67 1.17
C PHE A 66 -9.75 1.61 1.65
N ARG A 67 -9.97 2.91 1.49
CA ARG A 67 -9.06 3.97 1.94
C ARG A 67 -9.80 5.02 2.77
N TRP A 68 -9.23 5.35 3.90
CA TRP A 68 -9.70 6.43 4.75
C TRP A 68 -8.75 7.64 4.66
N PHE A 69 -9.26 8.74 4.14
CA PHE A 69 -8.57 10.03 4.12
C PHE A 69 -8.97 10.81 5.36
N GLY A 70 -8.13 10.73 6.41
CA GLY A 70 -8.46 11.26 7.73
C GLY A 70 -8.56 12.78 7.78
N ALA A 71 -7.73 13.49 7.01
CA ALA A 71 -7.71 14.96 6.95
C ALA A 71 -9.01 15.51 6.35
N GLU A 72 -9.50 14.89 5.29
CA GLU A 72 -10.74 15.27 4.59
C GLU A 72 -11.98 14.64 5.22
N ARG A 73 -11.81 13.62 6.08
CA ARG A 73 -12.87 12.78 6.63
C ARG A 73 -13.67 12.08 5.53
N GLU A 74 -12.97 11.53 4.56
CA GLU A 74 -13.56 10.82 3.43
C GLU A 74 -13.23 9.33 3.46
N LEU A 75 -14.22 8.52 3.04
CA LEU A 75 -14.08 7.09 2.86
C LEU A 75 -14.17 6.79 1.37
N HIS A 76 -13.19 6.10 0.82
CA HIS A 76 -13.13 5.75 -0.59
C HIS A 76 -12.98 4.25 -0.76
N VAL A 77 -13.58 3.73 -1.82
CA VAL A 77 -13.42 2.34 -2.27
C VAL A 77 -13.10 2.32 -3.75
N ARG A 78 -12.35 1.30 -4.18
CA ARG A 78 -12.12 1.04 -5.59
C ARG A 78 -13.24 0.17 -6.15
N ILE A 79 -13.64 0.44 -7.38
CA ILE A 79 -14.67 -0.32 -8.09
C ILE A 79 -14.24 -0.61 -9.54
N MET A 80 -14.71 -1.73 -10.06
CA MET A 80 -14.53 -2.10 -11.47
C MET A 80 -15.52 -1.36 -12.39
N GLY A 81 -16.68 -0.97 -11.86
CA GLY A 81 -17.72 -0.27 -12.59
C GLY A 81 -18.87 0.16 -11.69
N VAL A 82 -19.72 1.05 -12.21
CA VAL A 82 -20.80 1.69 -11.43
C VAL A 82 -21.83 0.70 -10.88
N VAL A 83 -22.07 -0.43 -11.53
CA VAL A 83 -23.00 -1.46 -11.05
C VAL A 83 -22.57 -2.01 -9.68
N GLN A 84 -21.25 -2.03 -9.39
CA GLN A 84 -20.74 -2.49 -8.10
C GLN A 84 -21.19 -1.58 -6.95
N THR A 85 -21.44 -0.30 -7.18
CA THR A 85 -21.97 0.60 -6.13
C THR A 85 -23.37 0.23 -5.70
N GLU A 86 -24.21 -0.26 -6.62
CA GLU A 86 -25.56 -0.74 -6.30
C GLU A 86 -25.49 -2.00 -5.42
N ILE A 87 -24.59 -2.94 -5.76
CA ILE A 87 -24.36 -4.16 -4.97
C ILE A 87 -23.85 -3.79 -3.57
N LEU A 88 -22.88 -2.88 -3.48
CA LEU A 88 -22.34 -2.42 -2.19
C LEU A 88 -23.39 -1.72 -1.34
N THR A 89 -24.27 -0.92 -1.95
CA THR A 89 -25.40 -0.29 -1.26
C THR A 89 -26.29 -1.34 -0.60
N GLU A 90 -26.67 -2.38 -1.35
CA GLU A 90 -27.50 -3.47 -0.84
C GLU A 90 -26.78 -4.26 0.27
N ILE A 91 -25.49 -4.56 0.11
CA ILE A 91 -24.71 -5.27 1.13
C ILE A 91 -24.61 -4.43 2.41
N LEU A 92 -24.30 -3.14 2.31
CA LEU A 92 -24.18 -2.25 3.46
C LEU A 92 -25.52 -2.10 4.19
N GLN A 93 -26.62 -2.02 3.45
CA GLN A 93 -27.94 -1.95 4.05
C GLN A 93 -28.37 -3.28 4.69
N SER A 94 -28.21 -4.41 3.98
CA SER A 94 -28.73 -5.71 4.46
C SER A 94 -27.89 -6.34 5.57
N ARG A 95 -26.54 -6.24 5.50
CA ARG A 95 -25.65 -6.85 6.48
C ARG A 95 -25.34 -5.96 7.68
N PHE A 96 -25.26 -4.63 7.45
CA PHE A 96 -24.77 -3.68 8.46
C PHE A 96 -25.84 -2.67 8.89
N GLY A 97 -26.98 -2.61 8.20
CA GLY A 97 -28.06 -1.66 8.48
C GLY A 97 -27.68 -0.20 8.15
N LEU A 98 -26.71 0.00 7.27
CA LEU A 98 -26.15 1.31 6.95
C LEU A 98 -26.69 1.82 5.62
N ALA A 99 -27.34 2.98 5.65
CA ALA A 99 -27.78 3.69 4.46
C ALA A 99 -26.63 4.60 3.98
N VAL A 100 -26.22 4.45 2.71
CA VAL A 100 -25.06 5.13 2.16
C VAL A 100 -25.39 5.83 0.84
N GLU A 101 -24.53 6.78 0.47
CA GLU A 101 -24.51 7.45 -0.82
C GLU A 101 -23.13 7.32 -1.43
N PHE A 102 -23.08 7.03 -2.74
CA PHE A 102 -21.85 7.00 -3.50
C PHE A 102 -21.71 8.29 -4.32
N GLY A 103 -20.53 8.92 -4.22
CA GLY A 103 -20.16 10.06 -5.07
C GLY A 103 -19.93 9.63 -6.53
N PRO A 104 -19.64 10.58 -7.42
CA PRO A 104 -19.30 10.26 -8.80
C PRO A 104 -17.98 9.48 -8.85
N PRO A 105 -17.91 8.39 -9.65
CA PRO A 105 -16.65 7.66 -9.83
C PRO A 105 -15.57 8.55 -10.47
N THR A 106 -14.37 8.48 -9.95
CA THR A 106 -13.20 9.15 -10.47
C THR A 106 -12.17 8.14 -10.94
N VAL A 107 -11.44 8.47 -12.01
CA VAL A 107 -10.35 7.62 -12.50
C VAL A 107 -9.18 7.71 -11.53
N ILE A 108 -8.58 6.57 -11.21
CA ILE A 108 -7.37 6.51 -10.39
C ILE A 108 -6.17 6.82 -11.28
N TYR A 109 -5.54 7.96 -11.03
CA TYR A 109 -4.30 8.33 -11.70
C TYR A 109 -3.10 7.75 -10.95
N GLN A 110 -2.06 7.40 -11.71
CA GLN A 110 -0.78 6.96 -11.18
C GLN A 110 0.34 7.79 -11.81
N GLU A 111 1.46 7.90 -11.12
CA GLU A 111 2.66 8.57 -11.61
C GLU A 111 3.73 7.54 -11.96
N THR A 112 4.49 7.80 -13.02
CA THR A 112 5.69 7.03 -13.35
C THR A 112 6.85 7.98 -13.58
N PRO A 113 8.08 7.63 -13.21
CA PRO A 113 9.24 8.45 -13.53
C PRO A 113 9.44 8.49 -15.04
N LEU A 114 9.78 9.67 -15.56
CA LEU A 114 10.06 9.88 -17.00
C LEU A 114 11.48 9.45 -17.37
N SER A 115 12.41 9.56 -16.42
CA SER A 115 13.82 9.22 -16.59
C SER A 115 14.37 8.65 -15.29
N SER A 116 15.54 8.00 -15.38
CA SER A 116 16.28 7.60 -14.19
C SER A 116 16.74 8.82 -13.38
N GLY A 117 16.86 8.62 -12.10
CA GLY A 117 17.31 9.62 -11.15
C GLY A 117 17.87 9.01 -9.88
N GLU A 118 18.54 9.84 -9.11
CA GLU A 118 19.10 9.46 -7.82
C GLU A 118 18.52 10.36 -6.74
N GLY A 119 18.30 9.77 -5.56
CA GLY A 119 17.87 10.47 -4.36
C GLY A 119 18.61 9.94 -3.16
N ALA A 120 19.05 10.83 -2.28
CA ALA A 120 19.75 10.44 -1.07
C ALA A 120 19.28 11.29 0.10
N GLU A 121 19.23 10.67 1.29
CA GLU A 121 18.99 11.36 2.55
C GLU A 121 20.04 10.95 3.58
N SER A 122 20.52 11.93 4.31
CA SER A 122 21.57 11.73 5.32
C SER A 122 21.20 12.41 6.63
N TYR A 123 20.79 11.61 7.59
CA TYR A 123 20.57 12.04 8.97
C TYR A 123 21.78 11.60 9.81
N THR A 124 22.57 12.57 10.26
CA THR A 124 23.73 12.38 11.14
C THR A 124 23.66 13.34 12.31
N MET A 125 24.46 13.07 13.37
CA MET A 125 24.49 13.95 14.54
C MET A 125 24.78 15.42 14.14
N PRO A 126 24.09 16.41 14.75
CA PRO A 126 23.27 16.35 15.97
C PRO A 126 21.76 16.07 15.73
N LYS A 127 21.36 15.57 14.57
CA LYS A 127 19.96 15.24 14.31
C LYS A 127 19.46 14.10 15.23
N PRO A 128 18.16 13.98 15.49
CA PRO A 128 17.61 13.02 16.46
C PRO A 128 17.69 11.55 16.00
N CYS A 129 18.03 11.30 14.73
CA CYS A 129 18.20 9.98 14.13
C CYS A 129 19.52 9.87 13.38
N TRP A 130 19.94 8.64 13.10
CA TRP A 130 21.15 8.39 12.33
C TRP A 130 20.89 7.32 11.27
N ALA A 131 20.77 7.75 10.02
CA ALA A 131 20.57 6.89 8.86
C ALA A 131 21.08 7.60 7.60
N ILE A 132 21.78 6.89 6.75
CA ILE A 132 22.18 7.32 5.42
C ILE A 132 21.61 6.33 4.44
N VAL A 133 20.89 6.80 3.42
CA VAL A 133 20.34 6.00 2.34
C VAL A 133 20.49 6.75 1.01
N GLY A 134 20.82 6.01 -0.04
CA GLY A 134 20.86 6.53 -1.40
C GLY A 134 20.20 5.54 -2.35
N PHE A 135 19.29 6.04 -3.16
CA PHE A 135 18.51 5.25 -4.11
C PHE A 135 18.80 5.68 -5.54
N HIS A 136 18.92 4.71 -6.40
CA HIS A 136 18.82 4.88 -7.85
C HIS A 136 17.45 4.39 -8.29
N ILE A 137 16.74 5.23 -9.06
CA ILE A 137 15.38 4.96 -9.52
C ILE A 137 15.39 4.97 -11.06
N GLU A 138 14.82 3.94 -11.65
CA GLU A 138 14.69 3.81 -13.11
C GLU A 138 13.23 3.55 -13.48
N PRO A 139 12.74 4.19 -14.57
CA PRO A 139 11.43 3.85 -15.11
C PRO A 139 11.41 2.39 -15.58
N ALA A 140 10.28 1.75 -15.40
CA ALA A 140 10.04 0.40 -15.87
C ALA A 140 8.91 0.36 -16.90
N LEU A 141 8.61 -0.81 -17.45
CA LEU A 141 7.56 -0.94 -18.45
C LEU A 141 6.18 -0.66 -17.83
N PRO A 142 5.25 -0.04 -18.56
CA PRO A 142 3.90 0.17 -18.08
C PRO A 142 3.23 -1.13 -17.61
N GLY A 143 2.66 -1.10 -16.40
CA GLY A 143 2.01 -2.25 -15.78
C GLY A 143 2.98 -3.23 -15.09
N SER A 144 4.29 -2.94 -15.03
CA SER A 144 5.27 -3.79 -14.33
C SER A 144 5.25 -3.61 -12.80
N GLY A 145 4.61 -2.55 -12.31
CA GLY A 145 4.57 -2.25 -10.89
C GLY A 145 5.90 -1.74 -10.35
N VAL A 146 6.17 -2.03 -9.08
CA VAL A 146 7.38 -1.59 -8.38
C VAL A 146 8.28 -2.78 -8.10
N SER A 147 9.57 -2.65 -8.43
CA SER A 147 10.61 -3.59 -8.02
C SER A 147 11.62 -2.90 -7.11
N TYR A 148 12.06 -3.61 -6.08
CA TYR A 148 13.09 -3.12 -5.16
C TYR A 148 14.24 -4.10 -5.05
N HIS A 149 15.46 -3.58 -5.10
CA HIS A 149 16.68 -4.34 -4.91
C HIS A 149 17.68 -3.57 -4.04
N SER A 150 18.42 -4.25 -3.18
CA SER A 150 19.51 -3.65 -2.40
C SER A 150 20.85 -4.15 -2.93
N GLN A 151 21.76 -3.22 -3.21
CA GLN A 151 23.18 -3.50 -3.52
C GLN A 151 24.10 -3.21 -2.32
N VAL A 152 23.53 -2.68 -1.24
CA VAL A 152 24.29 -2.31 -0.04
C VAL A 152 24.62 -3.56 0.79
N ASP A 153 25.86 -3.67 1.21
CA ASP A 153 26.31 -4.79 2.04
C ASP A 153 25.65 -4.79 3.42
N LYS A 154 25.50 -5.98 3.99
CA LYS A 154 24.93 -6.17 5.34
C LYS A 154 25.80 -5.59 6.46
N SER A 155 27.09 -5.33 6.18
CA SER A 155 27.99 -4.62 7.10
C SER A 155 27.72 -3.12 7.15
N ASP A 156 27.28 -2.53 6.05
CA ASP A 156 27.00 -1.10 5.93
C ASP A 156 25.60 -0.76 6.44
N ILE A 157 24.60 -1.58 6.08
CA ILE A 157 23.27 -1.51 6.67
C ILE A 157 22.87 -2.90 7.18
N ALA A 158 22.71 -3.03 8.49
CA ALA A 158 22.29 -4.28 9.11
C ALA A 158 20.94 -4.78 8.55
N PRO A 159 20.71 -6.10 8.41
CA PRO A 159 19.51 -6.66 7.76
C PRO A 159 18.18 -6.13 8.30
N LYS A 160 18.09 -5.87 9.61
CA LYS A 160 16.90 -5.30 10.23
C LYS A 160 16.52 -3.93 9.65
N TYR A 161 17.50 -3.11 9.33
CA TYR A 161 17.29 -1.79 8.75
C TYR A 161 17.00 -1.87 7.25
N GLN A 162 17.61 -2.82 6.54
CA GLN A 162 17.26 -3.08 5.14
C GLN A 162 15.80 -3.54 4.99
N ASN A 163 15.28 -4.32 5.94
CA ASN A 163 13.88 -4.70 5.98
C ASN A 163 12.97 -3.49 6.25
N GLU A 164 13.36 -2.59 7.16
CA GLU A 164 12.62 -1.34 7.41
C GLU A 164 12.51 -0.47 6.15
N ILE A 165 13.60 -0.37 5.37
CA ILE A 165 13.61 0.34 4.09
C ILE A 165 12.64 -0.33 3.11
N ALA A 166 12.74 -1.65 2.92
CA ALA A 166 11.88 -2.39 2.00
C ALA A 166 10.40 -2.22 2.32
N GLU A 167 10.00 -2.33 3.60
CA GLU A 167 8.63 -2.11 4.07
C GLU A 167 8.16 -0.66 3.83
N ARG A 168 9.08 0.31 3.95
CA ARG A 168 8.73 1.72 3.82
C ARG A 168 8.53 2.17 2.38
N ILE A 169 9.21 1.56 1.41
CA ILE A 169 9.13 1.93 -0.01
C ILE A 169 7.68 1.97 -0.51
N GLU A 170 6.91 0.92 -0.23
CA GLU A 170 5.51 0.86 -0.67
C GLU A 170 4.68 2.05 -0.13
N HIS A 171 4.92 2.40 1.12
CA HIS A 171 4.26 3.55 1.74
C HIS A 171 4.78 4.88 1.16
N ALA A 172 6.08 5.01 0.89
CA ALA A 172 6.66 6.23 0.32
C ALA A 172 6.12 6.49 -1.09
N LEU A 173 5.89 5.43 -1.87
CA LEU A 173 5.33 5.51 -3.22
C LEU A 173 3.80 5.70 -3.25
N SER A 174 3.13 5.63 -2.11
CA SER A 174 1.66 5.81 -2.06
C SER A 174 1.22 7.20 -2.50
N GLN A 175 2.12 8.19 -2.42
CA GLN A 175 1.85 9.57 -2.80
C GLN A 175 3.10 10.20 -3.43
N GLY A 176 3.10 10.36 -4.74
CA GLY A 176 4.16 11.00 -5.50
C GLY A 176 4.05 12.54 -5.53
N PRO A 177 4.90 13.22 -6.32
CA PRO A 177 4.93 14.69 -6.41
C PRO A 177 3.63 15.36 -6.82
N LYS A 178 2.75 14.64 -7.55
CA LYS A 178 1.41 15.14 -7.95
C LYS A 178 0.31 14.68 -6.99
N GLY A 179 0.66 13.95 -5.95
CA GLY A 179 -0.27 13.38 -4.98
C GLY A 179 -0.85 12.02 -5.39
N TRP A 180 -0.41 11.43 -6.49
CA TRP A 180 -0.87 10.13 -6.96
C TRP A 180 0.12 9.03 -6.57
N GLN A 181 -0.33 7.78 -6.57
CA GLN A 181 0.53 6.63 -6.34
C GLN A 181 1.58 6.52 -7.45
N THR A 182 2.85 6.37 -7.07
CA THR A 182 3.94 6.16 -8.03
C THR A 182 4.12 4.66 -8.30
N THR A 183 4.24 4.28 -9.57
CA THR A 183 4.36 2.89 -10.02
C THR A 183 5.26 2.78 -11.25
N ASP A 184 5.44 1.56 -11.75
CA ASP A 184 6.22 1.24 -12.96
C ASP A 184 7.65 1.76 -12.90
N LEU A 185 8.34 1.37 -11.81
CA LEU A 185 9.72 1.76 -11.56
C LEU A 185 10.52 0.65 -10.87
N SER A 186 11.82 0.69 -11.07
CA SER A 186 12.81 -0.10 -10.34
C SER A 186 13.56 0.80 -9.37
N ILE A 187 13.63 0.40 -8.12
CA ILE A 187 14.35 1.11 -7.06
C ILE A 187 15.53 0.25 -6.63
N THR A 188 16.72 0.82 -6.70
CA THR A 188 17.93 0.18 -6.19
C THR A 188 18.49 0.99 -5.04
N LEU A 189 18.62 0.38 -3.86
CA LEU A 189 19.40 0.96 -2.75
C LEU A 189 20.87 0.80 -3.09
N VAL A 190 21.54 1.91 -3.44
CA VAL A 190 22.93 1.94 -3.93
C VAL A 190 23.91 2.39 -2.87
N GLU A 191 23.45 3.17 -1.90
CA GLU A 191 24.29 3.67 -0.81
C GLU A 191 23.50 3.59 0.50
N GLY A 192 24.24 3.32 1.58
CA GLY A 192 23.67 3.39 2.91
C GLY A 192 24.66 3.09 3.98
N ASN A 193 24.39 3.63 5.16
CA ASN A 193 25.22 3.38 6.33
C ASN A 193 24.41 3.48 7.61
N HIS A 194 24.76 2.65 8.60
CA HIS A 194 24.21 2.73 9.95
C HIS A 194 25.30 2.93 10.97
N HIS A 195 24.97 3.57 12.08
CA HIS A 195 25.89 3.75 13.19
C HIS A 195 25.51 2.83 14.35
N LEU A 196 26.46 2.01 14.81
CA LEU A 196 26.23 0.97 15.84
C LEU A 196 25.57 1.48 17.12
N LEU A 197 25.88 2.72 17.53
CA LEU A 197 25.40 3.31 18.78
C LEU A 197 24.22 4.29 18.59
N HIS A 198 24.09 4.89 17.41
CA HIS A 198 23.17 5.99 17.18
C HIS A 198 21.99 5.62 16.29
N SER A 199 22.11 4.63 15.41
CA SER A 199 20.98 4.15 14.62
C SER A 199 19.99 3.36 15.47
N ARG A 200 18.71 3.71 15.35
CA ARG A 200 17.61 3.10 16.09
C ARG A 200 16.54 2.56 15.14
N PRO A 201 15.69 1.64 15.59
CA PRO A 201 14.50 1.24 14.83
C PRO A 201 13.67 2.46 14.47
N GLY A 202 13.25 2.54 13.19
CA GLY A 202 12.48 3.65 12.65
C GLY A 202 13.29 4.76 11.98
N ASP A 203 14.62 4.88 12.23
CA ASP A 203 15.44 5.90 11.61
C ASP A 203 15.47 5.74 10.08
N PHE A 204 15.58 4.51 9.61
CA PHE A 204 15.57 4.19 8.19
C PHE A 204 14.18 4.36 7.55
N LYS A 205 13.10 4.15 8.31
CA LYS A 205 11.73 4.48 7.85
C LYS A 205 11.53 5.98 7.65
N LEU A 206 12.26 6.80 8.40
CA LEU A 206 12.21 8.26 8.26
C LEU A 206 13.04 8.74 7.07
N ALA A 207 14.18 8.08 6.81
CA ALA A 207 15.10 8.45 5.73
C ALA A 207 14.64 7.97 4.34
N THR A 208 13.81 6.94 4.28
CA THR A 208 13.18 6.39 3.07
C THR A 208 11.87 7.11 2.76
#